data_735035a1a64759615992226a88bc7017
#
_entry.id   735035a1a64759615992226a88bc7017
#
_cell.length_a   1.000
_cell.length_b   1.000
_cell.length_c   1.000
_cell.angle_alpha   90.00
_cell.angle_beta   90.00
_cell.angle_gamma   90.00
#
_symmetry.space_group_name_H-M   'P 1'
#
loop_
_entity.id
_entity.type
_entity.pdbx_description
1 polymer ?
#
loop_
_entity_poly.entity_id
_entity_poly.type
_entity_poly.pdbx_seq_one_letter_code
_entity_poly.pdbx_strand_id
1 'polypeptide(L)'
;MSLLLLLALPVQAGEILGGRFKTVPEVLYVNQAFEIHFELEVTFGSEVEDVRISDFPNNPELITVGRLEPVADSRVTRGTQTFTVHRFIAKARCHQPIDRVFQPQVHCMLVERRNAGFFSHWQSFPKRKQLEPFALRVRPLPEAGRPADFSGAIGHFRLNGRLSQQVVQPGDIVTLYLELVGEGWLGDKVVMPAPSASPLFKSYPPKEVLRQATHLKSEQVFIPQSTNATEIAAARFSFFNPATERYEESVAGPFRLTFSATLTAPATEEVRVIVTALPTASAHQAQLITREQVDQTLRHSVPLLVAGGGILLAFFAFFLLASTHRLLAAGVGLLILAGGLGMGYQLRSKTTQTTRHLARRAEVRFAPSQEGALLFTLNPGSTVVPLEQAGPWVRVDAAGRRGWIHADTLAPDTTP
;
A
#
# COMPACT_ATOMS: atom_id res chain seq x y z
N MET A 1 -58.72 -55.94 17.11
CA MET A 1 -57.33 -55.75 16.66
C MET A 1 -57.32 -54.46 15.82
N SER A 2 -57.15 -53.31 16.49
CA SER A 2 -57.17 -51.98 15.84
C SER A 2 -55.81 -51.63 15.31
N LEU A 3 -55.70 -51.51 13.99
CA LEU A 3 -54.51 -51.11 13.27
C LEU A 3 -54.38 -49.60 13.38
N LEU A 4 -53.49 -49.11 14.25
CA LEU A 4 -53.11 -47.67 14.31
C LEU A 4 -52.27 -47.36 13.07
N LEU A 5 -52.89 -46.71 12.09
CA LEU A 5 -52.22 -46.12 10.96
C LEU A 5 -51.49 -44.87 11.47
N LEU A 6 -50.20 -44.98 11.74
CA LEU A 6 -49.34 -43.83 11.95
C LEU A 6 -49.26 -43.06 10.63
N LEU A 7 -50.06 -42.02 10.47
CA LEU A 7 -49.89 -41.00 9.45
C LEU A 7 -48.57 -40.28 9.72
N ALA A 8 -47.55 -40.70 8.99
CA ALA A 8 -46.29 -39.93 8.89
C ALA A 8 -46.63 -38.57 8.24
N LEU A 9 -46.75 -37.52 9.05
CA LEU A 9 -46.84 -36.16 8.54
C LEU A 9 -45.62 -35.93 7.63
N PRO A 10 -45.81 -35.40 6.43
CA PRO A 10 -44.70 -35.08 5.55
C PRO A 10 -43.82 -34.05 6.26
N VAL A 11 -42.61 -34.42 6.58
CA VAL A 11 -41.61 -33.48 7.06
C VAL A 11 -41.40 -32.44 5.95
N GLN A 12 -41.91 -31.26 6.15
CA GLN A 12 -41.87 -30.19 5.18
C GLN A 12 -40.40 -29.84 4.96
N ALA A 13 -39.92 -30.00 3.73
CA ALA A 13 -38.55 -29.60 3.37
C ALA A 13 -38.42 -28.09 3.53
N GLY A 14 -37.27 -27.64 3.97
CA GLY A 14 -36.99 -26.23 4.10
C GLY A 14 -37.25 -25.44 2.81
N GLU A 15 -37.64 -24.22 2.97
CA GLU A 15 -38.01 -23.32 1.86
C GLU A 15 -37.27 -22.00 1.97
N ILE A 16 -37.05 -21.40 0.80
CA ILE A 16 -36.66 -19.99 0.70
C ILE A 16 -37.92 -19.17 0.91
N LEU A 17 -37.98 -18.39 1.96
CA LEU A 17 -39.14 -17.56 2.31
C LEU A 17 -39.12 -16.26 1.48
N GLY A 18 -37.97 -15.64 1.29
CA GLY A 18 -37.77 -14.43 0.53
C GLY A 18 -36.31 -14.02 0.48
N GLY A 19 -36.09 -12.89 -0.15
CA GLY A 19 -34.77 -12.27 -0.16
C GLY A 19 -34.80 -10.91 -0.81
N ARG A 20 -33.93 -10.04 -0.38
CA ARG A 20 -33.86 -8.66 -0.81
C ARG A 20 -32.42 -8.17 -0.95
N PHE A 21 -32.26 -7.21 -1.83
CA PHE A 21 -31.00 -6.50 -2.04
C PHE A 21 -31.13 -5.05 -1.60
N LYS A 22 -30.04 -4.49 -1.11
CA LYS A 22 -29.88 -3.06 -0.91
C LYS A 22 -28.47 -2.63 -1.22
N THR A 23 -28.28 -1.40 -1.58
CA THR A 23 -26.97 -0.78 -1.75
C THR A 23 -26.59 0.04 -0.52
N VAL A 24 -25.31 0.07 -0.20
CA VAL A 24 -24.76 0.92 0.86
C VAL A 24 -23.55 1.67 0.28
N PRO A 25 -23.62 3.02 0.19
CA PRO A 25 -24.75 3.89 0.52
C PRO A 25 -25.94 3.76 -0.46
N GLU A 26 -27.06 4.41 -0.17
CA GLU A 26 -28.25 4.38 -1.03
C GLU A 26 -28.09 5.26 -2.27
N VAL A 27 -27.44 6.43 -2.12
CA VAL A 27 -27.13 7.32 -3.24
C VAL A 27 -25.77 6.95 -3.81
N LEU A 28 -25.76 6.61 -5.09
CA LEU A 28 -24.58 6.13 -5.78
C LEU A 28 -24.21 7.05 -6.93
N TYR A 29 -22.90 7.21 -7.13
CA TYR A 29 -22.30 7.92 -8.26
C TYR A 29 -21.41 7.00 -9.09
N VAL A 30 -21.26 7.35 -10.36
CA VAL A 30 -20.35 6.63 -11.28
C VAL A 30 -18.94 6.56 -10.68
N ASN A 31 -18.34 5.38 -10.76
CA ASN A 31 -17.02 5.02 -10.21
C ASN A 31 -16.89 5.05 -8.67
N GLN A 32 -17.95 5.36 -7.94
CA GLN A 32 -17.99 5.18 -6.50
C GLN A 32 -17.95 3.68 -6.15
N ALA A 33 -17.11 3.32 -5.17
CA ALA A 33 -17.17 2.00 -4.53
C ALA A 33 -18.38 1.95 -3.59
N PHE A 34 -19.14 0.87 -3.66
CA PHE A 34 -20.29 0.63 -2.77
C PHE A 34 -20.44 -0.84 -2.46
N GLU A 35 -21.30 -1.16 -1.52
CA GLU A 35 -21.62 -2.53 -1.16
C GLU A 35 -23.04 -2.89 -1.60
N ILE A 36 -23.20 -4.11 -2.09
CA ILE A 36 -24.49 -4.74 -2.31
C ILE A 36 -24.69 -5.72 -1.19
N HIS A 37 -25.68 -5.46 -0.34
CA HIS A 37 -26.10 -6.33 0.75
C HIS A 37 -27.25 -7.19 0.28
N PHE A 38 -27.08 -8.49 0.39
CA PHE A 38 -28.11 -9.48 0.07
C PHE A 38 -28.54 -10.21 1.35
N GLU A 39 -29.84 -10.18 1.66
CA GLU A 39 -30.45 -10.92 2.74
C GLU A 39 -31.34 -12.03 2.14
N LEU A 40 -31.14 -13.26 2.58
CA LEU A 40 -31.91 -14.42 2.17
C LEU A 40 -32.59 -15.04 3.39
N GLU A 41 -33.90 -15.03 3.39
CA GLU A 41 -34.74 -15.61 4.45
C GLU A 41 -35.08 -17.05 4.12
N VAL A 42 -34.73 -17.98 5.00
CA VAL A 42 -35.04 -19.42 4.84
C VAL A 42 -35.69 -19.97 6.10
N THR A 43 -36.34 -21.12 5.96
CA THR A 43 -36.91 -21.85 7.06
C THR A 43 -35.89 -22.07 8.16
N PHE A 44 -36.31 -21.90 9.41
CA PHE A 44 -35.44 -22.07 10.58
C PHE A 44 -34.78 -23.45 10.61
N GLY A 45 -33.46 -23.47 10.86
CA GLY A 45 -32.67 -24.71 10.92
C GLY A 45 -32.14 -25.20 9.59
N SER A 46 -32.41 -24.48 8.47
CA SER A 46 -31.79 -24.71 7.18
C SER A 46 -30.53 -23.88 7.05
N GLU A 47 -29.45 -24.47 6.53
CA GLU A 47 -28.23 -23.80 6.10
C GLU A 47 -28.28 -23.57 4.58
N VAL A 48 -27.54 -22.61 4.09
CA VAL A 48 -27.52 -22.25 2.67
C VAL A 48 -26.12 -22.41 2.10
N GLU A 49 -26.04 -23.18 1.02
CA GLU A 49 -24.77 -23.39 0.28
C GLU A 49 -24.97 -23.07 -1.22
N ASP A 50 -23.85 -22.85 -1.92
CA ASP A 50 -23.79 -22.64 -3.39
C ASP A 50 -24.78 -21.57 -3.89
N VAL A 51 -24.75 -20.38 -3.26
CA VAL A 51 -25.65 -19.27 -3.62
C VAL A 51 -25.21 -18.68 -4.95
N ARG A 52 -26.15 -18.67 -5.91
CA ARG A 52 -26.00 -18.05 -7.24
C ARG A 52 -27.20 -17.17 -7.50
N ILE A 53 -26.97 -16.02 -8.10
CA ILE A 53 -28.02 -15.07 -8.44
C ILE A 53 -28.05 -14.93 -9.98
N SER A 54 -29.21 -15.15 -10.57
CA SER A 54 -29.49 -14.82 -11.98
C SER A 54 -30.30 -13.52 -12.08
N ASP A 55 -30.30 -12.89 -13.25
CA ASP A 55 -30.84 -11.54 -13.51
C ASP A 55 -30.32 -10.51 -12.49
N PHE A 56 -29.03 -10.53 -12.30
CA PHE A 56 -28.28 -9.63 -11.43
C PHE A 56 -27.24 -8.87 -12.25
N PRO A 57 -26.92 -7.61 -11.91
CA PRO A 57 -25.95 -6.84 -12.67
C PRO A 57 -24.57 -7.52 -12.66
N ASN A 58 -24.14 -7.99 -13.85
CA ASN A 58 -22.88 -8.72 -14.01
C ASN A 58 -22.12 -8.36 -15.31
N ASN A 59 -22.52 -7.28 -16.00
CA ASN A 59 -21.81 -6.81 -17.19
C ASN A 59 -20.55 -6.03 -16.76
N PRO A 60 -19.32 -6.54 -16.98
CA PRO A 60 -18.08 -5.89 -16.55
C PRO A 60 -17.85 -4.50 -17.14
N GLU A 61 -18.44 -4.19 -18.29
CA GLU A 61 -18.35 -2.86 -18.91
C GLU A 61 -19.19 -1.80 -18.18
N LEU A 62 -20.28 -2.24 -17.54
CA LEU A 62 -21.18 -1.36 -16.79
C LEU A 62 -20.88 -1.36 -15.30
N ILE A 63 -20.63 -2.54 -14.74
CA ILE A 63 -20.45 -2.74 -13.30
C ILE A 63 -19.47 -3.87 -13.03
N THR A 64 -18.57 -3.63 -12.11
CA THR A 64 -17.75 -4.68 -11.49
C THR A 64 -18.38 -5.05 -10.15
N VAL A 65 -18.75 -6.32 -9.99
CA VAL A 65 -19.27 -6.87 -8.74
C VAL A 65 -18.32 -7.94 -8.24
N GLY A 66 -17.87 -7.81 -7.01
CA GLY A 66 -17.07 -8.82 -6.32
C GLY A 66 -17.87 -10.07 -5.96
N ARG A 67 -17.19 -11.05 -5.37
CA ARG A 67 -17.84 -12.25 -4.85
C ARG A 67 -18.78 -11.89 -3.70
N LEU A 68 -19.92 -12.58 -3.62
CA LEU A 68 -20.79 -12.56 -2.45
C LEU A 68 -20.08 -13.26 -1.29
N GLU A 69 -19.75 -12.50 -0.26
CA GLU A 69 -19.11 -13.00 0.95
C GLU A 69 -20.15 -13.15 2.05
N PRO A 70 -20.24 -14.33 2.70
CA PRO A 70 -21.18 -14.54 3.80
C PRO A 70 -20.77 -13.70 5.03
N VAL A 71 -21.77 -13.16 5.69
CA VAL A 71 -21.66 -12.44 6.95
C VAL A 71 -22.39 -13.24 8.02
N ALA A 72 -22.33 -12.81 9.29
CA ALA A 72 -23.01 -13.50 10.37
C ALA A 72 -24.51 -13.60 10.14
N ASP A 73 -25.04 -14.83 10.23
CA ASP A 73 -26.46 -15.13 10.15
C ASP A 73 -27.20 -14.63 11.37
N SER A 74 -28.49 -14.40 11.20
CA SER A 74 -29.35 -14.04 12.33
C SER A 74 -30.65 -14.85 12.34
N ARG A 75 -31.15 -15.09 13.54
CA ARG A 75 -32.47 -15.67 13.74
C ARG A 75 -33.48 -14.54 13.94
N VAL A 76 -34.59 -14.59 13.21
CA VAL A 76 -35.64 -13.60 13.28
C VAL A 76 -36.98 -14.31 13.53
N THR A 77 -37.76 -13.78 14.45
CA THR A 77 -39.12 -14.28 14.75
C THR A 77 -40.12 -13.20 14.37
N ARG A 78 -41.08 -13.54 13.50
CA ARG A 78 -42.21 -12.67 13.13
C ARG A 78 -43.52 -13.42 13.48
N GLY A 79 -44.22 -12.92 14.49
CA GLY A 79 -45.39 -13.61 15.04
C GLY A 79 -44.98 -14.95 15.67
N THR A 80 -45.56 -16.05 15.17
CA THR A 80 -45.29 -17.41 15.63
C THR A 80 -44.19 -18.13 14.78
N GLN A 81 -43.72 -17.53 13.71
CA GLN A 81 -42.77 -18.16 12.81
C GLN A 81 -41.34 -17.64 13.08
N THR A 82 -40.42 -18.58 13.20
CA THR A 82 -38.99 -18.30 13.28
C THR A 82 -38.30 -18.73 11.99
N PHE A 83 -37.40 -17.91 11.48
CA PHE A 83 -36.62 -18.18 10.28
C PHE A 83 -35.18 -17.71 10.45
N THR A 84 -34.31 -18.21 9.59
CA THR A 84 -32.90 -17.82 9.51
C THR A 84 -32.73 -16.79 8.39
N VAL A 85 -31.99 -15.72 8.67
CA VAL A 85 -31.60 -14.73 7.67
C VAL A 85 -30.10 -14.88 7.41
N HIS A 86 -29.77 -15.39 6.24
CA HIS A 86 -28.41 -15.43 5.75
C HIS A 86 -28.07 -14.11 5.07
N ARG A 87 -26.91 -13.53 5.41
CA ARG A 87 -26.46 -12.25 4.87
C ARG A 87 -25.21 -12.42 4.06
N PHE A 88 -25.17 -11.72 2.94
CA PHE A 88 -24.04 -11.69 2.05
C PHE A 88 -23.74 -10.24 1.67
N ILE A 89 -22.46 -9.93 1.47
CA ILE A 89 -22.01 -8.62 1.01
C ILE A 89 -21.12 -8.81 -0.21
N ALA A 90 -21.34 -8.00 -1.24
CA ALA A 90 -20.46 -7.90 -2.38
C ALA A 90 -20.03 -6.45 -2.57
N LYS A 91 -18.73 -6.22 -2.76
CA LYS A 91 -18.21 -4.90 -3.16
C LYS A 91 -18.46 -4.70 -4.65
N ALA A 92 -18.93 -3.52 -5.02
CA ALA A 92 -19.28 -3.20 -6.39
C ALA A 92 -18.82 -1.79 -6.79
N ARG A 93 -18.71 -1.54 -8.10
CA ARG A 93 -18.43 -0.23 -8.68
C ARG A 93 -19.05 -0.17 -10.08
N CYS A 94 -19.86 0.85 -10.34
CA CYS A 94 -20.44 1.10 -11.65
C CYS A 94 -19.57 2.07 -12.45
N HIS A 95 -19.27 1.74 -13.69
CA HIS A 95 -18.42 2.52 -14.58
C HIS A 95 -19.22 3.54 -15.41
N GLN A 96 -20.54 3.35 -15.47
CA GLN A 96 -21.47 4.19 -16.21
C GLN A 96 -22.73 4.45 -15.38
N PRO A 97 -23.50 5.51 -15.67
CA PRO A 97 -24.80 5.72 -15.04
C PRO A 97 -25.74 4.55 -15.32
N ILE A 98 -26.46 4.12 -14.29
CA ILE A 98 -27.44 3.03 -14.36
C ILE A 98 -28.75 3.50 -13.70
N ASP A 99 -29.87 3.30 -14.35
CA ASP A 99 -31.21 3.35 -13.74
C ASP A 99 -32.00 2.15 -14.26
N ARG A 100 -31.90 1.05 -13.53
CA ARG A 100 -32.50 -0.22 -13.92
C ARG A 100 -33.03 -0.99 -12.74
N VAL A 101 -34.17 -1.65 -12.95
CA VAL A 101 -34.78 -2.61 -12.02
C VAL A 101 -34.46 -4.01 -12.51
N PHE A 102 -33.81 -4.81 -11.71
CA PHE A 102 -33.53 -6.23 -11.92
C PHE A 102 -34.59 -7.08 -11.27
N GLN A 103 -34.78 -8.30 -11.78
CA GLN A 103 -35.69 -9.31 -11.22
C GLN A 103 -34.87 -10.52 -10.76
N PRO A 104 -34.06 -10.38 -9.69
CA PRO A 104 -33.10 -11.42 -9.31
C PRO A 104 -33.80 -12.71 -8.90
N GLN A 105 -33.23 -13.84 -9.32
CA GLN A 105 -33.62 -15.16 -8.89
C GLN A 105 -32.46 -15.83 -8.19
N VAL A 106 -32.67 -16.30 -6.97
CA VAL A 106 -31.68 -17.07 -6.24
C VAL A 106 -31.77 -18.55 -6.57
N HIS A 107 -30.60 -19.16 -6.74
CA HIS A 107 -30.38 -20.59 -6.83
C HIS A 107 -29.42 -20.98 -5.72
N CYS A 108 -29.80 -21.94 -4.86
CA CYS A 108 -28.93 -22.39 -3.79
C CYS A 108 -29.25 -23.82 -3.39
N MET A 109 -28.39 -24.42 -2.59
CA MET A 109 -28.65 -25.67 -1.89
C MET A 109 -29.09 -25.35 -0.47
N LEU A 110 -30.29 -25.79 -0.08
CA LEU A 110 -30.70 -25.80 1.33
C LEU A 110 -30.23 -27.10 1.96
N VAL A 111 -29.45 -26.99 3.03
CA VAL A 111 -28.89 -28.10 3.76
C VAL A 111 -29.62 -28.21 5.09
N GLU A 112 -30.20 -29.36 5.33
CA GLU A 112 -31.02 -29.61 6.52
C GLU A 112 -30.56 -30.85 7.24
N ARG A 113 -30.67 -30.82 8.55
CA ARG A 113 -30.47 -31.98 9.38
C ARG A 113 -31.76 -32.79 9.45
N ARG A 114 -31.76 -33.99 8.89
CA ARG A 114 -32.88 -34.92 8.95
C ARG A 114 -32.61 -36.05 9.94
N ASN A 115 -33.62 -36.33 10.76
CA ASN A 115 -33.57 -37.43 11.68
C ASN A 115 -34.24 -38.66 11.03
N ALA A 116 -33.48 -39.74 10.92
CA ALA A 116 -33.96 -41.05 10.45
C ALA A 116 -33.77 -42.05 11.59
N GLY A 117 -34.76 -42.18 12.46
CA GLY A 117 -34.69 -43.03 13.66
C GLY A 117 -33.60 -42.55 14.63
N PHE A 118 -32.65 -43.43 14.97
CA PHE A 118 -31.52 -43.08 15.86
C PHE A 118 -30.37 -42.27 15.19
N PHE A 119 -30.42 -42.11 13.89
CA PHE A 119 -29.37 -41.44 13.13
C PHE A 119 -29.87 -40.12 12.56
N SER A 120 -29.05 -39.07 12.63
CA SER A 120 -29.29 -37.84 11.93
C SER A 120 -28.24 -37.66 10.82
N HIS A 121 -28.67 -37.24 9.64
CA HIS A 121 -27.79 -36.95 8.51
C HIS A 121 -28.17 -35.60 7.89
N TRP A 122 -27.17 -34.95 7.27
CA TRP A 122 -27.39 -33.74 6.51
C TRP A 122 -27.82 -34.11 5.08
N GLN A 123 -28.85 -33.42 4.60
CA GLN A 123 -29.37 -33.60 3.25
C GLN A 123 -29.50 -32.28 2.56
N SER A 124 -29.00 -32.17 1.32
CA SER A 124 -28.99 -30.96 0.51
C SER A 124 -30.11 -31.04 -0.54
N PHE A 125 -30.85 -29.95 -0.69
CA PHE A 125 -31.95 -29.81 -1.65
C PHE A 125 -31.72 -28.58 -2.53
N PRO A 126 -31.70 -28.74 -3.87
CA PRO A 126 -31.61 -27.60 -4.77
C PRO A 126 -32.91 -26.79 -4.71
N LYS A 127 -32.79 -25.51 -4.45
CA LYS A 127 -33.91 -24.57 -4.39
C LYS A 127 -33.66 -23.38 -5.31
N ARG A 128 -34.74 -22.82 -5.84
CA ARG A 128 -34.73 -21.55 -6.57
C ARG A 128 -35.94 -20.74 -6.19
N LYS A 129 -35.77 -19.42 -6.14
CA LYS A 129 -36.87 -18.51 -5.87
C LYS A 129 -36.65 -17.16 -6.53
N GLN A 130 -37.72 -16.60 -7.08
CA GLN A 130 -37.75 -15.23 -7.50
C GLN A 130 -37.72 -14.33 -6.26
N LEU A 131 -36.84 -13.34 -6.24
CA LEU A 131 -36.67 -12.41 -5.13
C LEU A 131 -37.42 -11.10 -5.40
N GLU A 132 -37.39 -10.22 -4.41
CA GLU A 132 -37.91 -8.86 -4.57
C GLU A 132 -37.16 -8.12 -5.69
N PRO A 133 -37.83 -7.24 -6.46
CA PRO A 133 -37.17 -6.41 -7.46
C PRO A 133 -36.05 -5.58 -6.83
N PHE A 134 -34.89 -5.54 -7.50
CA PHE A 134 -33.74 -4.78 -7.06
C PHE A 134 -33.52 -3.58 -8.00
N ALA A 135 -33.78 -2.37 -7.50
CA ALA A 135 -33.54 -1.14 -8.24
C ALA A 135 -32.07 -0.68 -8.00
N LEU A 136 -31.29 -0.63 -9.06
CA LEU A 136 -29.94 -0.06 -9.03
C LEU A 136 -29.94 1.27 -9.75
N ARG A 137 -29.67 2.34 -9.00
CA ARG A 137 -29.62 3.72 -9.51
C ARG A 137 -28.25 4.32 -9.22
N VAL A 138 -27.49 4.60 -10.27
CA VAL A 138 -26.17 5.21 -10.19
C VAL A 138 -26.19 6.49 -11.01
N ARG A 139 -25.97 7.60 -10.34
CA ARG A 139 -26.03 8.95 -10.93
C ARG A 139 -24.73 9.31 -11.62
N PRO A 140 -24.74 10.11 -12.69
CA PRO A 140 -23.54 10.76 -13.19
C PRO A 140 -23.04 11.77 -12.16
N LEU A 141 -21.76 12.12 -12.25
CA LEU A 141 -21.20 13.19 -11.42
C LEU A 141 -21.81 14.54 -11.81
N PRO A 142 -22.12 15.42 -10.84
CA PRO A 142 -22.67 16.75 -11.13
C PRO A 142 -21.71 17.56 -12.00
N GLU A 143 -22.26 18.30 -12.98
CA GLU A 143 -21.48 19.29 -13.73
C GLU A 143 -21.26 20.56 -12.92
N ALA A 144 -22.22 20.90 -12.06
CA ALA A 144 -22.15 22.10 -11.21
C ALA A 144 -21.00 21.95 -10.20
N GLY A 145 -20.13 22.96 -10.13
CA GLY A 145 -19.02 23.00 -9.20
C GLY A 145 -17.84 22.09 -9.56
N ARG A 146 -17.83 21.47 -10.77
CA ARG A 146 -16.70 20.64 -11.21
C ARG A 146 -15.47 21.50 -11.46
N PRO A 147 -14.34 21.27 -10.76
CA PRO A 147 -13.08 21.95 -11.03
C PRO A 147 -12.52 21.63 -12.41
N ALA A 148 -11.81 22.59 -13.01
CA ALA A 148 -11.21 22.37 -14.34
C ALA A 148 -10.09 21.31 -14.34
N ASP A 149 -9.43 21.14 -13.21
CA ASP A 149 -8.35 20.17 -12.99
C ASP A 149 -8.85 18.82 -12.42
N PHE A 150 -10.17 18.63 -12.33
CA PHE A 150 -10.75 17.39 -11.83
C PHE A 150 -10.39 16.21 -12.71
N SER A 151 -9.63 15.27 -12.15
CA SER A 151 -9.08 14.11 -12.85
C SER A 151 -9.94 12.84 -12.75
N GLY A 152 -11.07 12.90 -12.03
CA GLY A 152 -12.01 11.78 -11.91
C GLY A 152 -11.91 11.00 -10.59
N ALA A 153 -11.16 11.46 -9.61
CA ALA A 153 -11.06 10.83 -8.30
C ALA A 153 -12.38 10.96 -7.51
N ILE A 154 -12.86 9.84 -6.94
CA ILE A 154 -14.12 9.77 -6.21
C ILE A 154 -13.89 9.12 -4.86
N GLY A 155 -14.27 9.81 -3.79
CA GLY A 155 -14.06 9.38 -2.43
C GLY A 155 -13.66 10.52 -1.52
N HIS A 156 -12.87 10.23 -0.52
CA HIS A 156 -12.27 11.21 0.39
C HIS A 156 -10.75 11.04 0.38
N PHE A 157 -10.02 12.09 -0.04
CA PHE A 157 -8.57 12.03 -0.21
C PHE A 157 -7.87 13.16 0.55
N ARG A 158 -6.67 12.86 1.01
CA ARG A 158 -5.77 13.81 1.66
C ARG A 158 -4.44 13.83 0.94
N LEU A 159 -4.03 15.03 0.53
CA LEU A 159 -2.71 15.29 -0.04
C LEU A 159 -1.79 15.81 1.06
N ASN A 160 -0.69 15.10 1.29
CA ASN A 160 0.37 15.49 2.21
C ASN A 160 1.63 15.80 1.43
N GLY A 161 2.44 16.74 1.95
CA GLY A 161 3.69 17.11 1.32
C GLY A 161 4.78 17.42 2.32
N ARG A 162 6.04 17.13 1.96
CA ARG A 162 7.21 17.50 2.75
C ARG A 162 8.42 17.73 1.86
N LEU A 163 9.32 18.59 2.28
CA LEU A 163 10.61 18.81 1.62
C LEU A 163 11.69 17.89 2.21
N SER A 164 12.70 17.56 1.41
CA SER A 164 13.92 16.89 1.86
C SER A 164 14.69 17.75 2.88
N GLN A 165 14.69 19.08 2.67
CA GLN A 165 15.32 20.07 3.54
C GLN A 165 14.62 21.41 3.38
N GLN A 166 14.62 22.22 4.44
CA GLN A 166 14.02 23.56 4.44
C GLN A 166 15.07 24.67 4.46
N VAL A 167 16.27 24.39 4.97
CA VAL A 167 17.40 25.32 4.96
C VAL A 167 18.29 24.98 3.79
N VAL A 168 18.46 25.92 2.88
CA VAL A 168 19.10 25.71 1.58
C VAL A 168 20.05 26.84 1.20
N GLN A 169 20.91 26.59 0.23
CA GLN A 169 21.71 27.58 -0.49
C GLN A 169 21.29 27.61 -1.96
N PRO A 170 21.55 28.71 -2.69
CA PRO A 170 21.31 28.75 -4.13
C PRO A 170 22.05 27.59 -4.84
N GLY A 171 21.31 26.85 -5.67
CA GLY A 171 21.84 25.66 -6.36
C GLY A 171 21.70 24.34 -5.61
N ASP A 172 21.28 24.34 -4.34
CA ASP A 172 20.99 23.11 -3.62
C ASP A 172 19.80 22.36 -4.23
N ILE A 173 19.83 21.04 -4.12
CA ILE A 173 18.75 20.19 -4.58
C ILE A 173 17.74 20.01 -3.46
N VAL A 174 16.50 20.44 -3.70
CA VAL A 174 15.36 20.23 -2.82
C VAL A 174 14.40 19.24 -3.46
N THR A 175 14.09 18.15 -2.79
CA THR A 175 13.10 17.19 -3.25
C THR A 175 11.79 17.40 -2.49
N LEU A 176 10.72 17.63 -3.22
CA LEU A 176 9.35 17.64 -2.70
C LEU A 176 8.81 16.22 -2.80
N TYR A 177 8.42 15.67 -1.67
CA TYR A 177 7.70 14.41 -1.55
C TYR A 177 6.22 14.71 -1.37
N LEU A 178 5.39 14.24 -2.30
CA LEU A 178 3.94 14.31 -2.19
C LEU A 178 3.37 12.91 -1.99
N GLU A 179 2.38 12.83 -1.13
CA GLU A 179 1.66 11.60 -0.79
C GLU A 179 0.16 11.87 -0.78
N LEU A 180 -0.57 11.20 -1.65
CA LEU A 180 -2.02 11.22 -1.72
C LEU A 180 -2.56 9.90 -1.17
N VAL A 181 -3.34 9.97 -0.10
CA VAL A 181 -3.96 8.82 0.56
C VAL A 181 -5.43 9.08 0.79
N GLY A 182 -6.25 8.04 0.77
CA GLY A 182 -7.66 8.19 1.07
C GLY A 182 -8.47 6.91 0.91
N GLU A 183 -9.78 7.09 0.86
CA GLU A 183 -10.76 6.04 0.65
C GLU A 183 -11.58 6.35 -0.60
N GLY A 184 -11.83 5.34 -1.44
CA GLY A 184 -12.59 5.49 -2.67
C GLY A 184 -11.87 4.96 -3.90
N TRP A 185 -11.95 5.69 -5.01
CA TRP A 185 -11.34 5.33 -6.27
C TRP A 185 -10.57 6.51 -6.88
N LEU A 186 -9.28 6.34 -7.06
CA LEU A 186 -8.44 7.36 -7.69
C LEU A 186 -8.62 7.41 -9.21
N GLY A 187 -8.94 6.28 -9.82
CA GLY A 187 -8.97 6.17 -11.28
C GLY A 187 -7.58 5.98 -11.90
N ASP A 188 -7.57 5.35 -13.07
CA ASP A 188 -6.32 5.00 -13.74
C ASP A 188 -5.61 6.22 -14.36
N LYS A 189 -6.37 7.29 -14.62
CA LYS A 189 -5.88 8.53 -15.26
C LYS A 189 -5.45 9.62 -14.27
N VAL A 190 -5.67 9.42 -12.98
CA VAL A 190 -5.27 10.39 -11.96
C VAL A 190 -3.75 10.47 -11.91
N VAL A 191 -3.23 11.68 -12.04
CA VAL A 191 -1.81 12.01 -11.91
C VAL A 191 -1.61 12.77 -10.62
N MET A 192 -0.48 12.55 -9.94
CA MET A 192 -0.14 13.33 -8.77
C MET A 192 -0.06 14.83 -9.14
N PRO A 193 -0.75 15.72 -8.41
CA PRO A 193 -0.67 17.14 -8.68
C PRO A 193 0.75 17.66 -8.48
N ALA A 194 1.17 18.56 -9.33
CA ALA A 194 2.45 19.25 -9.21
C ALA A 194 2.22 20.71 -8.81
N PRO A 195 3.08 21.29 -7.98
CA PRO A 195 3.08 22.73 -7.73
C PRO A 195 3.23 23.52 -9.03
N SER A 196 2.62 24.71 -9.08
CA SER A 196 2.77 25.61 -10.22
C SER A 196 4.24 25.96 -10.47
N ALA A 197 4.62 25.97 -11.74
CA ALA A 197 5.97 26.34 -12.14
C ALA A 197 6.31 27.78 -11.72
N SER A 198 7.51 28.00 -11.24
CA SER A 198 8.03 29.31 -10.89
C SER A 198 9.40 29.51 -11.53
N PRO A 199 9.70 30.65 -12.15
CA PRO A 199 10.99 30.95 -12.73
C PRO A 199 12.12 31.03 -11.71
N LEU A 200 11.78 31.18 -10.41
CA LEU A 200 12.75 31.17 -9.32
C LEU A 200 13.36 29.79 -9.05
N PHE A 201 12.75 28.74 -9.59
CA PHE A 201 13.20 27.37 -9.45
C PHE A 201 13.44 26.72 -10.81
N LYS A 202 14.54 26.02 -10.95
CA LYS A 202 14.66 24.99 -11.98
C LYS A 202 13.98 23.75 -11.45
N SER A 203 12.84 23.37 -12.02
CA SER A 203 12.06 22.19 -11.61
C SER A 203 12.15 21.09 -12.66
N TYR A 204 12.08 19.85 -12.18
CA TYR A 204 12.01 18.67 -13.03
C TYR A 204 10.62 18.05 -12.95
N PRO A 205 10.20 17.28 -13.97
CA PRO A 205 8.93 16.58 -13.92
C PRO A 205 8.82 15.70 -12.68
N PRO A 206 7.62 15.60 -12.03
CA PRO A 206 7.42 14.71 -10.92
C PRO A 206 7.60 13.24 -11.35
N LYS A 207 8.25 12.45 -10.50
CA LYS A 207 8.40 11.01 -10.68
C LYS A 207 7.47 10.30 -9.72
N GLU A 208 6.58 9.48 -10.26
CA GLU A 208 5.75 8.59 -9.45
C GLU A 208 6.60 7.46 -8.88
N VAL A 209 6.53 7.22 -7.57
CA VAL A 209 7.30 6.19 -6.86
C VAL A 209 6.42 5.09 -6.27
N LEU A 210 5.11 5.35 -6.15
CA LEU A 210 4.12 4.38 -5.71
C LEU A 210 2.78 4.69 -6.37
N ARG A 211 2.11 3.64 -6.91
CA ARG A 211 0.71 3.68 -7.34
C ARG A 211 -0.03 2.47 -6.82
N GLN A 212 -1.03 2.72 -5.99
CA GLN A 212 -2.01 1.75 -5.50
C GLN A 212 -3.41 2.31 -5.70
N ALA A 213 -4.43 1.49 -5.48
CA ALA A 213 -5.83 1.87 -5.73
C ALA A 213 -6.27 3.18 -5.04
N THR A 214 -5.74 3.47 -3.85
CA THR A 214 -6.10 4.64 -3.02
C THR A 214 -4.88 5.40 -2.49
N HIS A 215 -3.67 5.08 -3.00
CA HIS A 215 -2.43 5.62 -2.47
C HIS A 215 -1.43 5.90 -3.61
N LEU A 216 -1.07 7.17 -3.79
CA LEU A 216 -0.05 7.61 -4.72
C LEU A 216 1.07 8.32 -3.96
N LYS A 217 2.33 8.12 -4.43
CA LYS A 217 3.48 8.90 -3.97
C LYS A 217 4.28 9.39 -5.16
N SER A 218 4.77 10.61 -5.06
CA SER A 218 5.69 11.18 -6.04
C SER A 218 6.81 11.96 -5.39
N GLU A 219 7.88 12.10 -6.15
CA GLU A 219 9.05 12.92 -5.84
C GLU A 219 9.26 13.92 -6.97
N GLN A 220 9.45 15.18 -6.62
CA GLN A 220 9.77 16.22 -7.59
C GLN A 220 10.97 17.04 -7.12
N VAL A 221 11.91 17.25 -8.02
CA VAL A 221 13.13 17.99 -7.72
C VAL A 221 12.99 19.45 -8.10
N PHE A 222 13.40 20.33 -7.19
CA PHE A 222 13.50 21.76 -7.34
C PHE A 222 14.89 22.24 -7.00
N ILE A 223 15.44 23.15 -7.80
CA ILE A 223 16.75 23.78 -7.58
C ILE A 223 16.51 25.30 -7.53
N PRO A 224 16.64 25.94 -6.35
CA PRO A 224 16.52 27.38 -6.24
C PRO A 224 17.59 28.08 -7.09
N GLN A 225 17.19 29.08 -7.88
CA GLN A 225 18.12 29.83 -8.74
C GLN A 225 18.64 31.11 -8.05
N SER A 226 17.98 31.53 -6.99
CA SER A 226 18.36 32.71 -6.21
C SER A 226 17.82 32.62 -4.77
N THR A 227 18.29 33.50 -3.89
CA THR A 227 17.82 33.60 -2.51
C THR A 227 16.36 34.10 -2.40
N ASN A 228 15.79 34.57 -3.51
CA ASN A 228 14.36 35.00 -3.56
C ASN A 228 13.42 33.78 -3.74
N ALA A 229 13.94 32.61 -3.98
CA ALA A 229 13.17 31.38 -4.14
C ALA A 229 12.75 30.79 -2.77
N THR A 230 12.00 31.56 -1.99
CA THR A 230 11.67 31.26 -0.59
C THR A 230 10.47 30.34 -0.42
N GLU A 231 9.73 30.05 -1.50
CA GLU A 231 8.50 29.26 -1.40
C GLU A 231 8.24 28.45 -2.69
N ILE A 232 7.99 27.16 -2.55
CA ILE A 232 7.41 26.31 -3.58
C ILE A 232 5.89 26.36 -3.40
N ALA A 233 5.16 26.65 -4.48
CA ALA A 233 3.70 26.77 -4.46
C ALA A 233 3.02 25.51 -3.92
N ALA A 234 1.81 25.66 -3.39
CA ALA A 234 1.01 24.54 -2.94
C ALA A 234 0.61 23.63 -4.11
N ALA A 235 0.61 22.34 -3.86
CA ALA A 235 -0.02 21.34 -4.73
C ALA A 235 -1.48 21.16 -4.32
N ARG A 236 -2.39 21.03 -5.31
CA ARG A 236 -3.83 20.95 -5.12
C ARG A 236 -4.37 19.70 -5.79
N PHE A 237 -5.25 18.99 -5.11
CA PHE A 237 -5.90 17.79 -5.64
C PHE A 237 -7.40 17.87 -5.46
N SER A 238 -8.12 17.89 -6.59
CA SER A 238 -9.57 17.97 -6.62
C SER A 238 -10.18 16.57 -6.74
N PHE A 239 -11.19 16.28 -5.94
CA PHE A 239 -11.94 15.03 -5.95
C PHE A 239 -13.42 15.25 -5.71
N PHE A 240 -14.27 14.30 -6.12
CA PHE A 240 -15.68 14.31 -5.78
C PHE A 240 -15.90 13.48 -4.52
N ASN A 241 -16.47 14.09 -3.49
CA ASN A 241 -16.83 13.41 -2.25
C ASN A 241 -18.30 12.99 -2.30
N PRO A 242 -18.62 11.68 -2.45
CA PRO A 242 -20.00 11.22 -2.56
C PRO A 242 -20.80 11.35 -1.25
N ALA A 243 -20.14 11.48 -0.09
CA ALA A 243 -20.83 11.66 1.19
C ALA A 243 -21.36 13.09 1.36
N THR A 244 -20.65 14.08 0.83
CA THR A 244 -21.08 15.49 0.84
C THR A 244 -21.76 15.91 -0.45
N GLU A 245 -21.74 15.05 -1.48
CA GLU A 245 -22.23 15.28 -2.84
C GLU A 245 -21.58 16.52 -3.53
N ARG A 246 -20.31 16.78 -3.19
CA ARG A 246 -19.59 17.97 -3.65
C ARG A 246 -18.20 17.64 -4.14
N TYR A 247 -17.69 18.53 -4.98
CA TYR A 247 -16.26 18.57 -5.27
C TYR A 247 -15.53 19.22 -4.12
N GLU A 248 -14.47 18.59 -3.68
CA GLU A 248 -13.60 19.03 -2.60
C GLU A 248 -12.17 19.11 -3.09
N GLU A 249 -11.35 19.88 -2.42
CA GLU A 249 -9.93 20.05 -2.72
C GLU A 249 -9.10 19.74 -1.49
N SER A 250 -8.05 18.94 -1.68
CA SER A 250 -7.00 18.73 -0.67
C SER A 250 -5.73 19.46 -1.10
N VAL A 251 -5.15 20.25 -0.21
CA VAL A 251 -4.03 21.13 -0.49
C VAL A 251 -2.83 20.75 0.38
N ALA A 252 -1.66 20.63 -0.24
CA ALA A 252 -0.39 20.45 0.45
C ALA A 252 0.54 21.65 0.16
N GLY A 253 1.08 22.24 1.20
CA GLY A 253 1.90 23.44 1.09
C GLY A 253 1.11 24.73 1.38
N PRO A 254 1.64 25.90 1.03
CA PRO A 254 2.93 26.11 0.34
C PRO A 254 4.13 25.66 1.18
N PHE A 255 5.25 25.34 0.50
CA PHE A 255 6.45 24.81 1.14
C PHE A 255 7.53 25.88 1.23
N ARG A 256 7.83 26.30 2.45
CA ARG A 256 8.79 27.39 2.69
C ARG A 256 10.23 26.90 2.72
N LEU A 257 11.11 27.71 2.14
CA LEU A 257 12.56 27.55 2.16
C LEU A 257 13.21 28.72 2.88
N THR A 258 14.22 28.43 3.67
CA THR A 258 15.05 29.43 4.35
C THR A 258 16.46 29.35 3.81
N PHE A 259 17.00 30.45 3.35
CA PHE A 259 18.38 30.50 2.90
C PHE A 259 19.32 30.73 4.07
N SER A 260 20.29 29.85 4.28
CA SER A 260 21.37 30.15 5.23
C SER A 260 22.24 31.25 4.66
N ALA A 261 22.51 32.26 5.47
CA ALA A 261 23.53 33.24 5.11
C ALA A 261 24.85 32.52 4.92
N THR A 262 25.42 32.60 3.71
CA THR A 262 26.81 32.19 3.50
C THR A 262 27.63 33.10 4.41
N LEU A 263 28.21 32.54 5.47
CA LEU A 263 29.29 33.23 6.16
C LEU A 263 30.40 33.39 5.12
N THR A 264 30.44 34.55 4.51
CA THR A 264 31.62 34.98 3.73
C THR A 264 32.76 34.87 4.71
N ALA A 265 33.64 33.90 4.50
CA ALA A 265 34.86 33.78 5.26
C ALA A 265 35.57 35.15 5.23
N PRO A 266 35.86 35.81 6.34
CA PRO A 266 36.67 37.01 6.33
C PRO A 266 37.99 36.65 5.72
N ALA A 267 38.44 37.50 4.79
CA ALA A 267 39.73 37.40 4.14
C ALA A 267 40.80 37.16 5.20
N THR A 268 41.64 36.20 4.90
CA THR A 268 42.86 35.75 5.56
C THR A 268 43.47 36.78 6.52
N GLU A 269 43.21 36.65 7.80
CA GLU A 269 44.00 37.22 8.85
C GLU A 269 44.95 36.11 9.36
N GLU A 270 46.22 36.40 9.33
CA GLU A 270 47.29 35.49 9.77
C GLU A 270 47.04 35.02 11.22
N VAL A 271 46.79 33.75 11.40
CA VAL A 271 46.66 33.14 12.72
C VAL A 271 48.03 33.04 13.36
N ARG A 272 48.36 33.97 14.26
CA ARG A 272 49.37 33.78 15.29
C ARG A 272 48.88 32.75 16.30
N VAL A 273 49.49 31.59 16.28
CA VAL A 273 49.26 30.52 17.26
C VAL A 273 49.74 30.98 18.66
N ILE A 274 48.83 31.25 19.58
CA ILE A 274 49.13 31.30 21.01
C ILE A 274 48.51 30.05 21.63
N VAL A 275 49.39 29.13 22.03
CA VAL A 275 49.02 27.95 22.83
C VAL A 275 48.84 28.41 24.30
N THR A 276 47.63 28.37 24.81
CA THR A 276 47.39 28.46 26.26
C THR A 276 46.45 27.34 26.67
N ALA A 277 46.90 26.60 27.69
CA ALA A 277 46.30 25.37 28.18
C ALA A 277 44.95 25.53 28.88
N LEU A 278 44.22 24.45 28.94
CA LEU A 278 42.91 24.08 29.51
C LEU A 278 42.51 24.74 30.84
N PRO A 279 41.21 24.76 31.15
CA PRO A 279 40.72 23.73 32.08
C PRO A 279 39.42 23.00 31.62
N THR A 280 39.37 21.77 32.06
CA THR A 280 38.32 20.77 32.02
C THR A 280 37.01 21.24 32.65
N ALA A 281 35.91 21.14 31.94
CA ALA A 281 34.57 21.12 32.54
C ALA A 281 33.70 20.06 31.84
N SER A 282 33.25 19.11 32.60
CA SER A 282 32.31 18.05 32.22
C SER A 282 31.00 18.63 31.73
N ALA A 283 30.65 18.36 30.48
CA ALA A 283 29.31 18.54 29.97
C ALA A 283 28.73 17.17 29.61
N HIS A 284 27.61 16.83 30.19
CA HIS A 284 26.78 15.71 29.84
C HIS A 284 26.51 15.74 28.33
N GLN A 285 27.15 14.87 27.57
CA GLN A 285 26.79 14.58 26.20
C GLN A 285 25.54 13.71 26.19
N ALA A 286 24.39 14.32 25.86
CA ALA A 286 23.28 13.56 25.35
C ALA A 286 23.74 12.91 24.04
N GLN A 287 23.95 11.59 24.05
CA GLN A 287 24.26 10.84 22.84
C GLN A 287 23.07 10.88 21.89
N LEU A 288 23.12 11.78 20.91
CA LEU A 288 22.30 11.66 19.72
C LEU A 288 22.73 10.37 19.02
N ILE A 289 21.87 9.34 19.07
CA ILE A 289 22.04 8.11 18.31
C ILE A 289 22.07 8.49 16.85
N THR A 290 23.24 8.45 16.23
CA THR A 290 23.42 8.78 14.81
C THR A 290 22.71 7.74 13.96
N ARG A 291 22.05 8.17 12.87
CA ARG A 291 21.32 7.31 11.94
C ARG A 291 22.17 6.12 11.43
N GLU A 292 23.47 6.28 11.39
CA GLU A 292 24.45 5.23 11.09
C GLU A 292 24.50 4.10 12.10
N GLN A 293 24.35 4.39 13.40
CA GLN A 293 24.31 3.36 14.45
C GLN A 293 23.03 2.55 14.42
N VAL A 294 21.90 3.17 14.05
CA VAL A 294 20.61 2.48 13.84
C VAL A 294 20.68 1.58 12.61
N ASP A 295 21.27 2.03 11.53
CA ASP A 295 21.45 1.24 10.29
C ASP A 295 22.42 0.07 10.50
N GLN A 296 23.50 0.26 11.25
CA GLN A 296 24.43 -0.84 11.60
C GLN A 296 23.77 -1.89 12.49
N THR A 297 22.99 -1.47 13.48
CA THR A 297 22.27 -2.41 14.38
C THR A 297 21.20 -3.18 13.61
N LEU A 298 20.46 -2.55 12.69
CA LEU A 298 19.48 -3.22 11.83
C LEU A 298 20.14 -4.21 10.84
N ARG A 299 21.29 -3.85 10.27
CA ARG A 299 22.02 -4.73 9.34
C ARG A 299 22.57 -6.00 10.00
N HIS A 300 22.93 -5.93 11.28
CA HIS A 300 23.36 -7.11 12.03
C HIS A 300 22.22 -7.96 12.59
N SER A 301 21.04 -7.37 12.82
CA SER A 301 19.89 -8.08 13.40
C SER A 301 19.01 -8.80 12.36
N VAL A 302 18.94 -8.32 11.10
CA VAL A 302 18.08 -8.92 10.06
C VAL A 302 18.43 -10.41 9.80
N PRO A 303 19.71 -10.82 9.58
CA PRO A 303 20.00 -12.24 9.37
C PRO A 303 19.73 -13.10 10.62
N LEU A 304 19.89 -12.54 11.83
CA LEU A 304 19.56 -13.21 13.07
C LEU A 304 18.04 -13.39 13.27
N LEU A 305 17.23 -12.40 12.87
CA LEU A 305 15.77 -12.47 12.90
C LEU A 305 15.23 -13.49 11.89
N VAL A 306 15.81 -13.56 10.69
CA VAL A 306 15.43 -14.55 9.67
C VAL A 306 15.78 -15.96 10.12
N ALA A 307 16.97 -16.16 10.71
CA ALA A 307 17.37 -17.45 11.27
C ALA A 307 16.49 -17.86 12.47
N GLY A 308 16.17 -16.90 13.36
CA GLY A 308 15.27 -17.12 14.50
C GLY A 308 13.84 -17.43 14.07
N GLY A 309 13.32 -16.77 13.05
CA GLY A 309 12.01 -17.03 12.45
C GLY A 309 11.93 -18.44 11.84
N GLY A 310 13.00 -18.90 11.17
CA GLY A 310 13.11 -20.26 10.65
C GLY A 310 13.05 -21.32 11.75
N ILE A 311 13.73 -21.10 12.86
CA ILE A 311 13.71 -22.01 14.03
C ILE A 311 12.32 -22.09 14.66
N LEU A 312 11.61 -20.96 14.81
CA LEU A 312 10.25 -20.93 15.35
C LEU A 312 9.25 -21.65 14.44
N LEU A 313 9.35 -21.44 13.12
CA LEU A 313 8.52 -22.15 12.14
C LEU A 313 8.78 -23.67 12.11
N ALA A 314 10.03 -24.08 12.23
CA ALA A 314 10.41 -25.49 12.32
C ALA A 314 9.85 -26.15 13.59
N PHE A 315 9.91 -25.45 14.72
CA PHE A 315 9.35 -25.91 15.99
C PHE A 315 7.82 -26.01 15.95
N PHE A 316 7.16 -25.04 15.34
CA PHE A 316 5.71 -25.04 15.16
C PHE A 316 5.25 -26.16 14.21
N ALA A 317 5.95 -26.36 13.09
CA ALA A 317 5.67 -27.47 12.17
C ALA A 317 5.90 -28.85 12.84
N PHE A 318 6.95 -28.98 13.64
CA PHE A 318 7.21 -30.19 14.44
C PHE A 318 6.06 -30.46 15.42
N PHE A 319 5.56 -29.44 16.11
CA PHE A 319 4.47 -29.60 17.08
C PHE A 319 3.15 -29.99 16.41
N LEU A 320 2.82 -29.41 15.24
CA LEU A 320 1.61 -29.74 14.50
C LEU A 320 1.62 -31.17 13.92
N LEU A 321 2.77 -31.65 13.45
CA LEU A 321 2.88 -32.98 12.83
C LEU A 321 3.26 -34.11 13.82
N ALA A 322 3.69 -33.78 15.03
CA ALA A 322 4.18 -34.75 16.01
C ALA A 322 3.12 -35.74 16.51
N SER A 323 1.83 -35.44 16.33
CA SER A 323 0.74 -36.30 16.78
C SER A 323 0.53 -37.53 15.92
N THR A 324 0.90 -37.50 14.63
CA THR A 324 0.59 -38.58 13.66
C THR A 324 1.79 -39.16 12.90
N HIS A 325 2.83 -38.37 12.61
CA HIS A 325 3.96 -38.80 11.75
C HIS A 325 5.30 -38.18 12.19
N ARG A 326 5.88 -38.69 13.28
CA ARG A 326 7.12 -38.13 13.89
C ARG A 326 8.32 -38.06 12.93
N LEU A 327 8.52 -39.04 12.04
CA LEU A 327 9.63 -39.02 11.10
C LEU A 327 9.47 -37.99 9.98
N LEU A 328 8.25 -37.77 9.48
CA LEU A 328 7.95 -36.74 8.50
C LEU A 328 8.07 -35.34 9.11
N ALA A 329 7.64 -35.17 10.37
CA ALA A 329 7.78 -33.89 11.08
C ALA A 329 9.25 -33.50 11.26
N ALA A 330 10.13 -34.46 11.60
CA ALA A 330 11.57 -34.22 11.72
C ALA A 330 12.21 -33.82 10.38
N GLY A 331 11.81 -34.48 9.28
CA GLY A 331 12.30 -34.15 7.93
C GLY A 331 11.90 -32.75 7.45
N VAL A 332 10.64 -32.37 7.63
CA VAL A 332 10.14 -31.03 7.29
C VAL A 332 10.80 -29.96 8.15
N GLY A 333 10.96 -30.19 9.45
CA GLY A 333 11.67 -29.29 10.35
C GLY A 333 13.12 -29.05 9.92
N LEU A 334 13.85 -30.10 9.53
CA LEU A 334 15.23 -30.01 9.06
C LEU A 334 15.35 -29.22 7.74
N LEU A 335 14.42 -29.42 6.80
CA LEU A 335 14.38 -28.67 5.54
C LEU A 335 14.11 -27.18 5.74
N ILE A 336 13.18 -26.80 6.63
CA ILE A 336 12.92 -25.40 6.96
C ILE A 336 14.14 -24.74 7.61
N LEU A 337 14.81 -25.47 8.49
CA LEU A 337 16.01 -24.99 9.18
C LEU A 337 17.18 -24.80 8.21
N ALA A 338 17.40 -25.74 7.29
CA ALA A 338 18.42 -25.63 6.25
C ALA A 338 18.11 -24.48 5.26
N GLY A 339 16.84 -24.29 4.88
CA GLY A 339 16.40 -23.19 4.05
C GLY A 339 16.61 -21.82 4.73
N GLY A 340 16.28 -21.70 6.01
CA GLY A 340 16.48 -20.48 6.80
C GLY A 340 17.94 -20.11 6.94
N LEU A 341 18.81 -21.09 7.22
CA LEU A 341 20.26 -20.90 7.31
C LEU A 341 20.87 -20.55 5.95
N GLY A 342 20.44 -21.21 4.85
CA GLY A 342 20.88 -20.90 3.49
C GLY A 342 20.50 -19.50 3.05
N MET A 343 19.27 -19.06 3.36
CA MET A 343 18.78 -17.71 3.07
C MET A 343 19.54 -16.65 3.91
N GLY A 344 19.79 -16.92 5.19
CA GLY A 344 20.60 -16.06 6.05
C GLY A 344 22.04 -15.90 5.54
N TYR A 345 22.66 -17.00 5.06
CA TYR A 345 23.98 -16.97 4.46
C TYR A 345 24.02 -16.18 3.15
N GLN A 346 23.03 -16.37 2.25
CA GLN A 346 22.91 -15.59 1.01
C GLN A 346 22.68 -14.10 1.26
N LEU A 347 21.88 -13.74 2.26
CA LEU A 347 21.68 -12.34 2.64
C LEU A 347 22.96 -11.71 3.17
N ARG A 348 23.75 -12.46 3.96
CA ARG A 348 25.03 -11.99 4.48
C ARG A 348 26.07 -11.81 3.38
N SER A 349 26.13 -12.71 2.38
CA SER A 349 27.08 -12.61 1.29
C SER A 349 26.80 -11.44 0.32
N LYS A 350 25.51 -11.02 0.20
CA LYS A 350 25.12 -9.85 -0.61
C LYS A 350 25.33 -8.51 0.10
N THR A 351 25.57 -8.51 1.42
CA THR A 351 25.66 -7.27 2.22
C THR A 351 27.12 -6.81 2.46
N THR A 352 28.11 -7.57 2.00
CA THR A 352 29.51 -7.13 2.05
C THR A 352 29.74 -6.10 0.97
N GLN A 353 29.43 -4.83 1.24
CA GLN A 353 29.79 -3.72 0.34
C GLN A 353 31.30 -3.53 0.44
N THR A 354 31.99 -3.94 -0.62
CA THR A 354 33.42 -3.72 -0.75
C THR A 354 33.66 -2.21 -0.90
N THR A 355 34.23 -1.57 0.11
CA THR A 355 34.68 -0.18 0.01
C THR A 355 35.95 -0.11 -0.83
N ARG A 356 36.04 0.89 -1.72
CA ARG A 356 37.22 1.17 -2.52
C ARG A 356 37.77 2.56 -2.23
N HIS A 357 39.06 2.75 -2.44
CA HIS A 357 39.70 4.05 -2.32
C HIS A 357 39.96 4.64 -3.69
N LEU A 358 39.92 5.97 -3.76
CA LEU A 358 40.29 6.69 -4.99
C LEU A 358 41.79 6.81 -5.09
N ALA A 359 42.34 6.39 -6.25
CA ALA A 359 43.75 6.55 -6.57
C ALA A 359 44.08 7.97 -7.06
N ARG A 360 43.10 8.65 -7.68
CA ARG A 360 43.22 9.99 -8.24
C ARG A 360 42.01 10.84 -7.86
N ARG A 361 42.15 12.15 -8.09
CA ARG A 361 40.99 13.06 -7.96
C ARG A 361 39.91 12.65 -8.95
N ALA A 362 38.71 12.47 -8.50
CA ALA A 362 37.58 12.05 -9.31
C ALA A 362 36.50 13.15 -9.36
N GLU A 363 36.02 13.44 -10.56
CA GLU A 363 34.83 14.25 -10.80
C GLU A 363 33.59 13.36 -10.70
N VAL A 364 32.75 13.62 -9.75
CA VAL A 364 31.49 12.88 -9.59
C VAL A 364 30.41 13.57 -10.41
N ARG A 365 29.85 12.83 -11.36
CA ARG A 365 28.89 13.34 -12.34
C ARG A 365 27.51 12.77 -12.13
N PHE A 366 26.50 13.47 -12.62
CA PHE A 366 25.10 13.05 -12.51
C PHE A 366 24.78 11.84 -13.41
N ALA A 367 25.41 11.77 -14.59
CA ALA A 367 25.19 10.70 -15.57
C ALA A 367 26.51 10.01 -15.93
N PRO A 368 26.50 8.75 -16.43
CA PRO A 368 27.69 8.02 -16.87
C PRO A 368 28.19 8.51 -18.23
N SER A 369 28.52 9.79 -18.31
CA SER A 369 29.05 10.44 -19.52
C SER A 369 29.95 11.61 -19.18
N GLN A 370 30.85 11.98 -20.08
CA GLN A 370 31.71 13.16 -19.92
C GLN A 370 30.94 14.48 -19.95
N GLU A 371 29.78 14.50 -20.58
CA GLU A 371 28.88 15.65 -20.66
C GLU A 371 27.92 15.74 -19.46
N GLY A 372 27.87 14.73 -18.58
CA GLY A 372 27.08 14.72 -17.39
C GLY A 372 27.42 15.88 -16.45
N ALA A 373 26.43 16.56 -15.91
CA ALA A 373 26.63 17.67 -14.97
C ALA A 373 27.55 17.25 -13.81
N LEU A 374 28.56 18.07 -13.51
CA LEU A 374 29.45 17.86 -12.37
C LEU A 374 28.67 18.10 -11.06
N LEU A 375 28.63 17.11 -10.20
CA LEU A 375 27.96 17.19 -8.90
C LEU A 375 28.92 17.71 -7.80
N PHE A 376 30.07 17.06 -7.69
CA PHE A 376 31.16 17.43 -6.75
C PHE A 376 32.45 16.71 -7.16
N THR A 377 33.53 17.03 -6.48
CA THR A 377 34.81 16.35 -6.68
C THR A 377 35.25 15.62 -5.43
N LEU A 378 35.89 14.46 -5.61
CA LEU A 378 36.47 13.67 -4.55
C LEU A 378 38.02 13.72 -4.67
N ASN A 379 38.66 13.81 -3.51
CA ASN A 379 40.13 13.83 -3.46
C ASN A 379 40.70 12.40 -3.45
N PRO A 380 41.97 12.21 -3.86
CA PRO A 380 42.66 10.93 -3.73
C PRO A 380 42.58 10.44 -2.27
N GLY A 381 42.45 9.13 -2.07
CA GLY A 381 42.28 8.52 -0.75
C GLY A 381 40.86 8.52 -0.20
N SER A 382 39.90 9.24 -0.82
CA SER A 382 38.51 9.18 -0.39
C SER A 382 37.94 7.76 -0.52
N THR A 383 37.20 7.32 0.49
CA THR A 383 36.56 6.01 0.51
C THR A 383 35.18 6.13 -0.16
N VAL A 384 34.91 5.24 -1.11
CA VAL A 384 33.64 5.15 -1.83
C VAL A 384 33.12 3.72 -1.84
N VAL A 385 31.82 3.58 -1.92
CA VAL A 385 31.14 2.29 -2.08
C VAL A 385 30.65 2.20 -3.52
N PRO A 386 31.19 1.32 -4.36
CA PRO A 386 30.67 1.10 -5.71
C PRO A 386 29.30 0.46 -5.64
N LEU A 387 28.33 1.01 -6.38
CA LEU A 387 26.93 0.55 -6.41
C LEU A 387 26.59 -0.14 -7.72
N GLU A 388 27.05 0.43 -8.86
CA GLU A 388 26.63 0.02 -10.19
C GLU A 388 27.73 0.37 -11.19
N GLN A 389 27.88 -0.42 -12.26
CA GLN A 389 28.85 -0.14 -13.33
C GLN A 389 28.15 -0.02 -14.69
N ALA A 390 28.45 1.02 -15.42
CA ALA A 390 27.94 1.26 -16.77
C ALA A 390 29.13 1.60 -17.71
N GLY A 391 29.66 0.59 -18.39
CA GLY A 391 30.86 0.71 -19.23
C GLY A 391 32.07 1.20 -18.41
N PRO A 392 32.76 2.31 -18.82
CA PRO A 392 33.90 2.86 -18.09
C PRO A 392 33.49 3.68 -16.84
N TRP A 393 32.19 3.80 -16.53
CA TRP A 393 31.68 4.57 -15.42
C TRP A 393 31.20 3.67 -14.28
N VAL A 394 31.50 4.08 -13.04
CA VAL A 394 31.08 3.41 -11.83
C VAL A 394 30.26 4.38 -10.98
N ARG A 395 29.06 4.00 -10.64
CA ARG A 395 28.24 4.74 -9.68
C ARG A 395 28.73 4.44 -8.29
N VAL A 396 29.04 5.48 -7.53
CA VAL A 396 29.58 5.36 -6.18
C VAL A 396 28.72 6.11 -5.17
N ASP A 397 28.76 5.63 -3.94
CA ASP A 397 28.27 6.36 -2.77
C ASP A 397 29.48 6.84 -1.96
N ALA A 398 29.58 8.14 -1.80
CA ALA A 398 30.62 8.82 -1.03
C ALA A 398 29.95 9.56 0.14
N ALA A 399 29.92 8.96 1.32
CA ALA A 399 29.34 9.52 2.53
C ALA A 399 27.87 9.97 2.34
N GLY A 400 27.04 9.12 1.70
CA GLY A 400 25.62 9.37 1.45
C GLY A 400 25.32 10.22 0.20
N ARG A 401 26.35 10.68 -0.52
CA ARG A 401 26.19 11.38 -1.80
C ARG A 401 26.54 10.44 -2.95
N ARG A 402 25.64 10.32 -3.92
CA ARG A 402 25.77 9.38 -5.04
C ARG A 402 26.04 10.09 -6.35
N GLY A 403 26.85 9.46 -7.19
CA GLY A 403 27.11 9.93 -8.55
C GLY A 403 28.05 8.99 -9.29
N TRP A 404 28.38 9.35 -10.54
CA TRP A 404 29.17 8.55 -11.43
C TRP A 404 30.58 9.08 -11.49
N ILE A 405 31.58 8.19 -11.36
CA ILE A 405 33.00 8.47 -11.56
C ILE A 405 33.54 7.57 -12.64
N HIS A 406 34.63 7.96 -13.28
CA HIS A 406 35.32 7.10 -14.22
C HIS A 406 36.07 5.99 -13.49
N ALA A 407 35.99 4.75 -13.97
CA ALA A 407 36.55 3.57 -13.30
C ALA A 407 38.06 3.63 -13.04
N ASP A 408 38.83 4.35 -13.92
CA ASP A 408 40.27 4.54 -13.78
C ASP A 408 40.67 5.41 -12.58
N THR A 409 39.71 6.10 -11.95
CA THR A 409 39.94 6.89 -10.73
C THR A 409 39.95 6.04 -9.46
N LEU A 410 39.46 4.80 -9.55
CA LEU A 410 39.47 3.83 -8.44
C LEU A 410 40.86 3.16 -8.33
N ALA A 411 41.28 2.92 -7.11
CA ALA A 411 42.49 2.11 -6.89
C ALA A 411 42.28 0.67 -7.41
N PRO A 412 43.28 0.03 -7.99
CA PRO A 412 43.20 -1.35 -8.38
C PRO A 412 42.86 -2.24 -7.16
N ASP A 413 42.12 -3.32 -7.41
CA ASP A 413 41.77 -4.28 -6.37
C ASP A 413 43.06 -4.91 -5.81
N THR A 414 43.52 -4.43 -4.69
CA THR A 414 44.48 -5.16 -3.85
C THR A 414 43.70 -6.11 -2.97
N THR A 415 43.19 -7.21 -3.53
CA THR A 415 42.81 -8.37 -2.74
C THR A 415 44.08 -9.14 -2.42
N PRO A 416 44.40 -9.38 -1.12
CA PRO A 416 45.50 -10.29 -0.75
C PRO A 416 45.16 -11.73 -1.13
#